data_99a824845ca5e3c5d5fcb008e5b126de
#
_entry.id   99a824845ca5e3c5d5fcb008e5b126de
#
_cell.length_a   1.000
_cell.length_b   1.000
_cell.length_c   1.000
_cell.angle_alpha   90.00
_cell.angle_beta   90.00
_cell.angle_gamma   90.00
#
_symmetry.space_group_name_H-M   'P 1'
#
loop_
_entity.id
_entity.type
_entity.pdbx_description
1 polymer ?
#
loop_
_entity_poly.entity_id
_entity_poly.type
_entity_poly.pdbx_seq_one_letter_code
_entity_poly.pdbx_strand_id
1 'polypeptide(L)'
;VFSQHRIISNEQDPVLAAYRVLRTRVLQKMEAEGWRTLAIVSPNSGAGKTVTAINLAIAVGSKQGSRAMLVDLDFYRPSVSRYLGLSETPSLIDYFEGKKALREVTVRPDLPDMLLLANERVSRRGAEFLTSPKADELIDRGLNEFKSRVIIFDLSPLLGCDDAIAFLPKVDCVLLIAASGNTKVAELKEAQRLLGKTHLLGTVLNKAPSSLSPGNYYY
;
A
#
# COMPACT_ATOMS: atom_id res chain seq x y z
N VAL A 1 -13.16 12.65 -8.62
CA VAL A 1 -12.21 12.30 -7.57
C VAL A 1 -11.14 11.38 -8.12
N PHE A 2 -11.44 10.22 -8.73
CA PHE A 2 -10.44 9.25 -9.19
C PHE A 2 -9.45 9.83 -10.20
N SER A 3 -9.93 10.50 -11.26
CA SER A 3 -9.06 11.10 -12.27
C SER A 3 -8.12 12.19 -11.73
N GLN A 4 -8.56 12.98 -10.73
CA GLN A 4 -7.74 14.00 -10.08
C GLN A 4 -6.54 13.40 -9.33
N HIS A 5 -6.71 12.19 -8.80
CA HIS A 5 -5.67 11.50 -8.02
C HIS A 5 -4.96 10.39 -8.80
N ARG A 6 -5.23 10.23 -10.10
CA ARG A 6 -4.68 9.16 -10.94
C ARG A 6 -5.00 7.75 -10.39
N ILE A 7 -6.17 7.60 -9.82
CA ILE A 7 -6.69 6.30 -9.39
C ILE A 7 -7.41 5.65 -10.58
N ILE A 8 -7.16 4.37 -10.78
CA ILE A 8 -7.81 3.55 -11.82
C ILE A 8 -9.31 3.57 -11.57
N SER A 9 -10.07 4.07 -12.56
CA SER A 9 -11.51 4.27 -12.45
C SER A 9 -12.34 3.18 -13.16
N ASN A 10 -11.76 2.52 -14.13
CA ASN A 10 -12.43 1.48 -14.92
C ASN A 10 -11.41 0.62 -15.69
N GLU A 11 -11.90 -0.43 -16.36
CA GLU A 11 -11.06 -1.37 -17.12
C GLU A 11 -10.37 -0.78 -18.35
N GLN A 12 -10.83 0.36 -18.85
CA GLN A 12 -10.30 1.05 -20.03
C GLN A 12 -9.27 2.12 -19.65
N ASP A 13 -9.00 2.31 -18.35
CA ASP A 13 -8.02 3.29 -17.89
C ASP A 13 -6.60 2.92 -18.39
N PRO A 14 -5.91 3.78 -19.15
CA PRO A 14 -4.58 3.48 -19.67
C PRO A 14 -3.55 3.23 -18.57
N VAL A 15 -3.74 3.78 -17.39
CA VAL A 15 -2.89 3.55 -16.22
C VAL A 15 -3.00 2.09 -15.73
N LEU A 16 -4.15 1.45 -15.95
CA LEU A 16 -4.38 0.07 -15.54
C LEU A 16 -3.39 -0.91 -16.19
N ALA A 17 -2.98 -0.68 -17.45
CA ALA A 17 -2.03 -1.56 -18.12
C ALA A 17 -0.68 -1.64 -17.37
N ALA A 18 -0.15 -0.50 -16.94
CA ALA A 18 1.10 -0.45 -16.16
C ALA A 18 0.95 -1.17 -14.81
N TYR A 19 -0.18 -0.99 -14.13
CA TYR A 19 -0.44 -1.67 -12.87
C TYR A 19 -0.75 -3.17 -13.02
N ARG A 20 -1.30 -3.60 -14.15
CA ARG A 20 -1.42 -5.06 -14.47
C ARG A 20 -0.05 -5.71 -14.59
N VAL A 21 0.92 -5.06 -15.22
CA VAL A 21 2.30 -5.56 -15.30
C VAL A 21 2.94 -5.57 -13.91
N LEU A 22 2.83 -4.46 -13.16
CA LEU A 22 3.36 -4.38 -11.79
C LEU A 22 2.76 -5.48 -10.90
N ARG A 23 1.41 -5.63 -10.89
CA ARG A 23 0.71 -6.70 -10.17
C ARG A 23 1.27 -8.08 -10.51
N THR A 24 1.43 -8.36 -11.81
CA THR A 24 1.89 -9.68 -12.24
C THR A 24 3.28 -9.98 -11.68
N ARG A 25 4.22 -9.04 -11.79
CA ARG A 25 5.59 -9.19 -11.25
C ARG A 25 5.59 -9.33 -9.73
N VAL A 26 4.81 -8.49 -9.04
CA VAL A 26 4.68 -8.51 -7.58
C VAL A 26 4.14 -9.87 -7.13
N LEU A 27 2.99 -10.29 -7.67
CA LEU A 27 2.35 -11.54 -7.23
C LEU A 27 3.18 -12.78 -7.57
N GLN A 28 3.84 -12.83 -8.73
CA GLN A 28 4.72 -13.94 -9.10
C GLN A 28 5.87 -14.10 -8.10
N LYS A 29 6.52 -12.97 -7.74
CA LYS A 29 7.62 -13.03 -6.78
C LYS A 29 7.12 -13.38 -5.37
N MET A 30 6.03 -12.77 -4.92
CA MET A 30 5.44 -13.11 -3.62
C MET A 30 5.02 -14.58 -3.54
N GLU A 31 4.43 -15.12 -4.60
CA GLU A 31 4.00 -16.52 -4.65
C GLU A 31 5.20 -17.51 -4.63
N ALA A 32 6.27 -17.18 -5.34
CA ALA A 32 7.50 -18.00 -5.35
C ALA A 32 8.16 -18.07 -3.97
N GLU A 33 8.06 -17.00 -3.17
CA GLU A 33 8.65 -16.92 -1.83
C GLU A 33 7.66 -17.27 -0.70
N GLY A 34 6.40 -17.54 -1.02
CA GLY A 34 5.33 -17.79 -0.03
C GLY A 34 4.86 -16.54 0.72
N TRP A 35 5.15 -15.33 0.20
CA TRP A 35 4.81 -14.05 0.85
C TRP A 35 3.36 -13.65 0.59
N ARG A 36 2.75 -13.05 1.61
CA ARG A 36 1.34 -12.60 1.55
C ARG A 36 1.14 -11.17 2.06
N THR A 37 2.16 -10.54 2.61
CA THR A 37 2.11 -9.18 3.16
C THR A 37 3.13 -8.28 2.47
N LEU A 38 2.68 -7.13 1.96
CA LEU A 38 3.47 -6.20 1.18
C LEU A 38 3.35 -4.79 1.76
N ALA A 39 4.47 -4.20 2.18
CA ALA A 39 4.52 -2.78 2.54
C ALA A 39 4.90 -1.92 1.34
N ILE A 40 4.19 -0.81 1.14
CA ILE A 40 4.54 0.22 0.17
C ILE A 40 5.20 1.37 0.94
N VAL A 41 6.45 1.64 0.62
CA VAL A 41 7.26 2.67 1.30
C VAL A 41 7.92 3.61 0.30
N SER A 42 8.38 4.75 0.77
CA SER A 42 9.23 5.68 0.01
C SER A 42 10.22 6.35 0.95
N PRO A 43 11.35 6.92 0.44
CA PRO A 43 12.24 7.71 1.27
C PRO A 43 11.51 8.88 1.89
N ASN A 44 10.85 9.72 1.08
CA ASN A 44 10.16 10.94 1.49
C ASN A 44 8.69 10.95 1.04
N SER A 45 7.93 11.93 1.55
CA SER A 45 6.55 12.18 1.11
C SER A 45 6.52 12.64 -0.36
N GLY A 46 5.35 12.47 -1.00
CA GLY A 46 5.15 12.93 -2.37
C GLY A 46 5.68 11.99 -3.46
N ALA A 47 6.30 10.85 -3.15
CA ALA A 47 6.74 9.89 -4.15
C ALA A 47 5.59 9.12 -4.86
N GLY A 48 4.39 9.14 -4.29
CA GLY A 48 3.20 8.49 -4.83
C GLY A 48 2.94 7.10 -4.25
N LYS A 49 3.41 6.82 -3.02
CA LYS A 49 3.14 5.58 -2.27
C LYS A 49 1.67 5.20 -2.28
N THR A 50 0.84 6.08 -1.72
CA THR A 50 -0.61 5.87 -1.55
C THR A 50 -1.30 5.60 -2.89
N VAL A 51 -0.99 6.37 -3.93
CA VAL A 51 -1.53 6.14 -5.29
C VAL A 51 -1.10 4.77 -5.81
N THR A 52 0.15 4.38 -5.57
CA THR A 52 0.66 3.06 -5.97
C THR A 52 -0.02 1.95 -5.18
N ALA A 53 -0.19 2.10 -3.86
CA ALA A 53 -0.86 1.13 -3.01
C ALA A 53 -2.32 0.90 -3.44
N ILE A 54 -3.07 1.98 -3.66
CA ILE A 54 -4.47 1.92 -4.10
C ILE A 54 -4.57 1.22 -5.48
N ASN A 55 -3.82 1.70 -6.47
CA ASN A 55 -3.90 1.15 -7.82
C ASN A 55 -3.42 -0.30 -7.91
N LEU A 56 -2.42 -0.67 -7.11
CA LEU A 56 -1.99 -2.07 -7.01
C LEU A 56 -3.08 -2.94 -6.37
N ALA A 57 -3.73 -2.47 -5.32
CA ALA A 57 -4.84 -3.18 -4.68
C ALA A 57 -6.01 -3.38 -5.65
N ILE A 58 -6.40 -2.34 -6.40
CA ILE A 58 -7.42 -2.43 -7.45
C ILE A 58 -7.00 -3.45 -8.52
N ALA A 59 -5.76 -3.38 -8.99
CA ALA A 59 -5.26 -4.30 -10.00
C ALA A 59 -5.23 -5.76 -9.52
N VAL A 60 -4.93 -6.01 -8.22
CA VAL A 60 -5.00 -7.34 -7.61
C VAL A 60 -6.44 -7.81 -7.54
N GLY A 61 -7.36 -7.00 -7.02
CA GLY A 61 -8.78 -7.33 -6.89
C GLY A 61 -9.49 -7.53 -8.23
N SER A 62 -9.00 -6.91 -9.30
CA SER A 62 -9.52 -7.11 -10.67
C SER A 62 -9.20 -8.50 -11.24
N LYS A 63 -8.32 -9.27 -10.63
CA LYS A 63 -8.08 -10.65 -11.03
C LYS A 63 -9.10 -11.56 -10.36
N GLN A 64 -9.86 -12.32 -11.16
CA GLN A 64 -10.88 -13.24 -10.67
C GLN A 64 -10.34 -14.16 -9.57
N GLY A 65 -11.08 -14.27 -8.47
CA GLY A 65 -10.70 -15.06 -7.31
C GLY A 65 -9.52 -14.52 -6.49
N SER A 66 -9.16 -13.24 -6.69
CA SER A 66 -8.03 -12.61 -6.00
C SER A 66 -8.52 -11.40 -5.21
N ARG A 67 -8.60 -11.54 -3.88
CA ARG A 67 -8.94 -10.43 -2.98
C ARG A 67 -7.70 -9.71 -2.51
N ALA A 68 -7.69 -8.39 -2.57
CA ALA A 68 -6.71 -7.54 -1.91
C ALA A 68 -7.30 -6.93 -0.63
N MET A 69 -6.48 -6.76 0.41
CA MET A 69 -6.77 -5.89 1.53
C MET A 69 -5.78 -4.73 1.49
N LEU A 70 -6.30 -3.50 1.46
CA LEU A 70 -5.51 -2.28 1.55
C LEU A 70 -5.66 -1.69 2.95
N VAL A 71 -4.54 -1.40 3.59
CA VAL A 71 -4.51 -0.85 4.95
C VAL A 71 -3.73 0.45 4.96
N ASP A 72 -4.37 1.55 5.34
CA ASP A 72 -3.74 2.86 5.52
C ASP A 72 -3.10 2.95 6.91
N LEU A 73 -1.79 2.80 6.97
CA LEU A 73 -0.98 2.91 8.20
C LEU A 73 -0.15 4.20 8.26
N ASP A 74 -0.37 5.15 7.34
CA ASP A 74 0.21 6.50 7.46
C ASP A 74 -0.64 7.34 8.44
N PHE A 75 -0.47 7.10 9.73
CA PHE A 75 -1.23 7.79 10.78
C PHE A 75 -0.96 9.29 10.86
N TYR A 76 0.16 9.76 10.33
CA TYR A 76 0.48 11.19 10.27
C TYR A 76 -0.28 11.93 9.17
N ARG A 77 -0.48 11.26 8.02
CA ARG A 77 -1.12 11.85 6.84
C ARG A 77 -2.02 10.83 6.13
N PRO A 78 -3.03 10.30 6.83
CA PRO A 78 -3.93 9.33 6.22
C PRO A 78 -4.58 9.94 4.99
N SER A 79 -4.62 9.21 3.91
CA SER A 79 -5.06 9.78 2.63
C SER A 79 -5.82 8.82 1.72
N VAL A 80 -5.86 7.54 2.04
CA VAL A 80 -6.51 6.53 1.20
C VAL A 80 -8.00 6.82 1.02
N SER A 81 -8.76 7.09 2.11
CA SER A 81 -10.19 7.43 2.03
C SER A 81 -10.43 8.63 1.12
N ARG A 82 -9.65 9.71 1.31
CA ARG A 82 -9.76 10.92 0.52
C ARG A 82 -9.49 10.67 -0.97
N TYR A 83 -8.49 9.86 -1.30
CA TYR A 83 -8.14 9.53 -2.69
C TYR A 83 -9.21 8.67 -3.37
N LEU A 84 -9.90 7.84 -2.60
CA LEU A 84 -11.02 7.05 -3.05
C LEU A 84 -12.36 7.81 -3.03
N GLY A 85 -12.38 9.06 -2.54
CA GLY A 85 -13.61 9.85 -2.44
C GLY A 85 -14.61 9.30 -1.44
N LEU A 86 -14.14 8.53 -0.47
CA LEU A 86 -14.95 7.99 0.61
C LEU A 86 -15.07 9.05 1.71
N SER A 87 -16.27 9.21 2.24
CA SER A 87 -16.59 10.05 3.41
C SER A 87 -17.09 9.16 4.54
N GLU A 88 -16.83 9.59 5.78
CA GLU A 88 -17.31 8.91 6.98
C GLU A 88 -16.88 7.44 7.10
N THR A 89 -15.66 7.13 6.63
CA THR A 89 -15.13 5.78 6.81
C THR A 89 -14.83 5.49 8.28
N PRO A 90 -15.18 4.28 8.76
CA PRO A 90 -14.76 3.86 10.09
C PRO A 90 -13.23 3.94 10.23
N SER A 91 -12.75 4.51 11.33
CA SER A 91 -11.32 4.71 11.54
C SER A 91 -10.65 3.43 12.05
N LEU A 92 -9.55 3.04 11.42
CA LEU A 92 -8.69 1.95 11.91
C LEU A 92 -8.11 2.26 13.30
N ILE A 93 -7.99 3.54 13.67
CA ILE A 93 -7.58 3.95 15.02
C ILE A 93 -8.54 3.40 16.08
N ASP A 94 -9.86 3.35 15.81
CA ASP A 94 -10.85 2.81 16.76
C ASP A 94 -10.63 1.33 17.05
N TYR A 95 -10.12 0.57 16.07
CA TYR A 95 -9.71 -0.81 16.30
C TYR A 95 -8.46 -0.87 17.19
N PHE A 96 -7.42 -0.09 16.90
CA PHE A 96 -6.20 -0.09 17.72
C PHE A 96 -6.46 0.36 19.16
N GLU A 97 -7.36 1.30 19.35
CA GLU A 97 -7.80 1.76 20.68
C GLU A 97 -8.76 0.78 21.40
N GLY A 98 -9.19 -0.30 20.74
CA GLY A 98 -10.11 -1.29 21.32
C GLY A 98 -11.57 -0.87 21.39
N LYS A 99 -11.94 0.20 20.67
CA LYS A 99 -13.30 0.74 20.63
C LYS A 99 -14.20 -0.05 19.68
N LYS A 100 -13.62 -0.62 18.63
CA LYS A 100 -14.32 -1.38 17.59
C LYS A 100 -13.58 -2.67 17.24
N ALA A 101 -14.32 -3.68 16.83
CA ALA A 101 -13.75 -4.89 16.26
C ALA A 101 -13.23 -4.63 14.84
N LEU A 102 -12.28 -5.46 14.37
CA LEU A 102 -11.70 -5.31 13.04
C LEU A 102 -12.74 -5.31 11.92
N ARG A 103 -13.79 -6.13 12.04
CA ARG A 103 -14.89 -6.18 11.06
C ARG A 103 -15.67 -4.87 10.97
N GLU A 104 -15.84 -4.15 12.08
CA GLU A 104 -16.59 -2.90 12.14
C GLU A 104 -15.85 -1.73 11.49
N VAL A 105 -14.51 -1.85 11.35
CA VAL A 105 -13.67 -0.85 10.69
C VAL A 105 -13.23 -1.28 9.29
N THR A 106 -13.63 -2.48 8.84
CA THR A 106 -13.35 -2.96 7.48
C THR A 106 -14.42 -2.48 6.53
N VAL A 107 -14.02 -1.75 5.50
CA VAL A 107 -14.91 -1.23 4.45
C VAL A 107 -14.72 -2.05 3.17
N ARG A 108 -15.82 -2.27 2.45
CA ARG A 108 -15.80 -2.82 1.09
C ARG A 108 -16.23 -1.72 0.13
N PRO A 109 -15.28 -1.01 -0.49
CA PRO A 109 -15.60 0.02 -1.46
C PRO A 109 -16.21 -0.60 -2.72
N ASP A 110 -16.93 0.21 -3.51
CA ASP A 110 -17.43 -0.20 -4.83
C ASP A 110 -16.28 -0.24 -5.86
N LEU A 111 -15.40 -1.21 -5.65
CA LEU A 111 -14.19 -1.48 -6.43
C LEU A 111 -14.01 -3.00 -6.57
N PRO A 112 -13.21 -3.49 -7.54
CA PRO A 112 -12.91 -4.91 -7.68
C PRO A 112 -12.42 -5.52 -6.37
N ASP A 113 -12.78 -6.77 -6.11
CA ASP A 113 -12.67 -7.50 -4.82
C ASP A 113 -11.56 -7.01 -3.87
N MET A 114 -11.81 -5.86 -3.24
CA MET A 114 -10.91 -5.17 -2.34
C MET A 114 -11.58 -4.89 -1.00
N LEU A 115 -10.84 -5.09 0.07
CA LEU A 115 -11.19 -4.65 1.42
C LEU A 115 -10.29 -3.47 1.80
N LEU A 116 -10.84 -2.53 2.56
CA LEU A 116 -10.15 -1.33 2.98
C LEU A 116 -10.22 -1.15 4.49
N LEU A 117 -9.08 -0.87 5.09
CA LEU A 117 -8.93 -0.36 6.45
C LEU A 117 -8.26 1.01 6.35
N ALA A 118 -8.98 2.05 6.70
CA ALA A 118 -8.52 3.42 6.47
C ALA A 118 -8.67 4.30 7.71
N ASN A 119 -8.06 5.48 7.63
CA ASN A 119 -8.15 6.51 8.65
C ASN A 119 -8.55 7.84 8.01
N GLU A 120 -9.35 8.62 8.73
CA GLU A 120 -9.60 10.04 8.46
C GLU A 120 -9.01 10.92 9.56
N ARG A 121 -8.67 10.32 10.70
CA ARG A 121 -8.06 11.00 11.83
C ARG A 121 -6.55 10.79 11.86
N VAL A 122 -5.85 11.85 12.25
CA VAL A 122 -4.39 11.82 12.48
C VAL A 122 -4.11 11.30 13.89
N SER A 123 -3.05 10.50 14.02
CA SER A 123 -2.54 10.06 15.32
C SER A 123 -1.01 10.15 15.35
N ARG A 124 -0.46 10.52 16.51
CA ARG A 124 0.99 10.47 16.78
C ARG A 124 1.40 9.18 17.51
N ARG A 125 0.48 8.26 17.70
CA ARG A 125 0.70 6.96 18.36
C ARG A 125 0.91 5.83 17.35
N GLY A 126 1.32 6.17 16.12
CA GLY A 126 1.47 5.19 15.05
C GLY A 126 2.42 4.06 15.43
N ALA A 127 3.64 4.36 15.88
CA ALA A 127 4.62 3.34 16.29
C ALA A 127 4.09 2.43 17.42
N GLU A 128 3.34 2.99 18.40
CA GLU A 128 2.70 2.22 19.48
C GLU A 128 1.65 1.23 18.92
N PHE A 129 0.79 1.70 18.02
CA PHE A 129 -0.21 0.85 17.38
C PHE A 129 0.43 -0.26 16.56
N LEU A 130 1.44 0.08 15.77
CA LEU A 130 2.08 -0.83 14.82
C LEU A 130 2.95 -1.90 15.50
N THR A 131 3.43 -1.66 16.72
CA THR A 131 4.16 -2.65 17.52
C THR A 131 3.26 -3.46 18.44
N SER A 132 1.97 -3.10 18.55
CA SER A 132 1.02 -3.77 19.43
C SER A 132 0.62 -5.15 18.91
N PRO A 133 0.12 -6.05 19.79
CA PRO A 133 -0.45 -7.34 19.38
C PRO A 133 -1.62 -7.23 18.40
N LYS A 134 -2.34 -6.10 18.41
CA LYS A 134 -3.42 -5.84 17.46
C LYS A 134 -2.94 -5.72 16.01
N ALA A 135 -1.70 -5.30 15.78
CA ALA A 135 -1.12 -5.29 14.44
C ALA A 135 -0.93 -6.72 13.91
N ASP A 136 -0.50 -7.65 14.76
CA ASP A 136 -0.35 -9.07 14.41
C ASP A 136 -1.73 -9.73 14.19
N GLU A 137 -2.72 -9.43 15.06
CA GLU A 137 -4.10 -9.87 14.90
C GLU A 137 -4.71 -9.37 13.58
N LEU A 138 -4.47 -8.11 13.19
CA LEU A 138 -4.94 -7.55 11.93
C LEU A 138 -4.40 -8.35 10.74
N ILE A 139 -3.11 -8.67 10.74
CA ILE A 139 -2.47 -9.45 9.68
C ILE A 139 -3.08 -10.85 9.62
N ASP A 140 -3.12 -11.56 10.74
CA ASP A 140 -3.67 -12.91 10.81
C ASP A 140 -5.12 -12.96 10.31
N ARG A 141 -5.98 -12.10 10.83
CA ARG A 141 -7.39 -12.03 10.41
C ARG A 141 -7.56 -11.61 8.96
N GLY A 142 -6.72 -10.67 8.48
CA GLY A 142 -6.71 -10.25 7.08
C GLY A 142 -6.46 -11.41 6.14
N LEU A 143 -5.52 -12.28 6.47
CA LEU A 143 -5.14 -13.43 5.67
C LEU A 143 -6.11 -14.61 5.83
N ASN A 144 -6.53 -14.92 7.05
CA ASN A 144 -7.20 -16.18 7.37
C ASN A 144 -8.73 -16.02 7.49
N GLU A 145 -9.23 -14.96 8.12
CA GLU A 145 -10.66 -14.70 8.27
C GLU A 145 -11.24 -14.00 7.03
N PHE A 146 -10.62 -12.92 6.58
CA PHE A 146 -11.05 -12.18 5.40
C PHE A 146 -10.60 -12.81 4.08
N LYS A 147 -9.75 -13.84 4.14
CA LYS A 147 -9.24 -14.63 2.99
C LYS A 147 -8.61 -13.75 1.91
N SER A 148 -7.87 -12.72 2.33
CA SER A 148 -7.15 -11.88 1.39
C SER A 148 -5.97 -12.64 0.80
N ARG A 149 -5.80 -12.59 -0.53
CA ARG A 149 -4.64 -13.16 -1.20
C ARG A 149 -3.37 -12.42 -0.80
N VAL A 150 -3.46 -11.10 -0.70
CA VAL A 150 -2.39 -10.20 -0.28
C VAL A 150 -2.95 -9.07 0.56
N ILE A 151 -2.21 -8.67 1.60
CA ILE A 151 -2.43 -7.44 2.33
C ILE A 151 -1.38 -6.43 1.88
N ILE A 152 -1.83 -5.25 1.46
CA ILE A 152 -0.99 -4.13 1.03
C ILE A 152 -1.10 -3.05 2.10
N PHE A 153 0.03 -2.68 2.68
CA PHE A 153 0.13 -1.63 3.70
C PHE A 153 0.71 -0.36 3.09
N ASP A 154 -0.04 0.74 3.12
CA ASP A 154 0.47 2.09 2.81
C ASP A 154 1.09 2.67 4.08
N LEU A 155 2.41 2.77 4.13
CA LEU A 155 3.16 3.23 5.31
C LEU A 155 3.59 4.69 5.15
N SER A 156 3.92 5.34 6.26
CA SER A 156 4.60 6.65 6.27
C SER A 156 5.96 6.58 5.57
N PRO A 157 6.52 7.75 5.14
CA PRO A 157 7.86 7.79 4.54
C PRO A 157 8.94 7.34 5.53
N LEU A 158 9.91 6.54 5.06
CA LEU A 158 10.97 5.95 5.91
C LEU A 158 11.88 6.98 6.58
N LEU A 159 12.11 8.13 5.92
CA LEU A 159 12.98 9.20 6.46
C LEU A 159 12.19 10.25 7.25
N GLY A 160 10.88 10.09 7.37
CA GLY A 160 9.99 11.08 7.98
C GLY A 160 9.59 10.78 9.43
N CYS A 161 9.50 9.50 9.80
CA CYS A 161 9.10 9.05 11.13
C CYS A 161 9.49 7.58 11.32
N ASP A 162 9.39 7.11 12.55
CA ASP A 162 9.75 5.75 12.94
C ASP A 162 8.62 4.71 12.75
N ASP A 163 7.39 5.15 12.52
CA ASP A 163 6.21 4.27 12.36
C ASP A 163 6.44 3.16 11.32
N ALA A 164 6.91 3.55 10.13
CA ALA A 164 7.17 2.58 9.07
C ALA A 164 8.25 1.57 9.49
N ILE A 165 9.35 2.07 10.08
CA ILE A 165 10.47 1.22 10.53
C ILE A 165 10.00 0.23 11.61
N ALA A 166 9.14 0.68 12.53
CA ALA A 166 8.57 -0.16 13.58
C ALA A 166 7.69 -1.31 13.04
N PHE A 167 7.06 -1.10 11.89
CA PHE A 167 6.17 -2.09 11.26
C PHE A 167 6.89 -3.06 10.31
N LEU A 168 8.03 -2.67 9.73
CA LEU A 168 8.77 -3.51 8.76
C LEU A 168 9.00 -4.96 9.20
N PRO A 169 9.30 -5.27 10.48
CA PRO A 169 9.49 -6.66 10.90
C PRO A 169 8.25 -7.57 10.79
N LYS A 170 7.06 -6.98 10.60
CA LYS A 170 5.78 -7.71 10.53
C LYS A 170 5.33 -8.04 9.11
N VAL A 171 6.06 -7.56 8.09
CA VAL A 171 5.71 -7.80 6.68
C VAL A 171 6.73 -8.71 6.01
N ASP A 172 6.26 -9.47 5.02
CA ASP A 172 7.13 -10.38 4.27
C ASP A 172 8.06 -9.61 3.34
N CYS A 173 7.55 -8.57 2.68
CA CYS A 173 8.33 -7.82 1.70
C CYS A 173 7.89 -6.36 1.56
N VAL A 174 8.74 -5.58 0.90
CA VAL A 174 8.59 -4.15 0.68
C VAL A 174 8.71 -3.81 -0.80
N LEU A 175 7.84 -2.94 -1.29
CA LEU A 175 7.97 -2.25 -2.56
C LEU A 175 8.37 -0.79 -2.30
N LEU A 176 9.55 -0.40 -2.76
CA LEU A 176 10.12 0.93 -2.55
C LEU A 176 9.73 1.85 -3.70
N ILE A 177 9.09 2.98 -3.42
CA ILE A 177 8.64 3.95 -4.42
C ILE A 177 9.60 5.13 -4.46
N ALA A 178 10.21 5.36 -5.61
CA ALA A 178 11.02 6.53 -5.90
C ALA A 178 10.32 7.41 -6.95
N ALA A 179 10.39 8.73 -6.80
CA ALA A 179 9.84 9.68 -7.78
C ALA A 179 10.94 10.22 -8.68
N SER A 180 10.76 10.08 -9.99
CA SER A 180 11.66 10.67 -10.98
C SER A 180 11.75 12.20 -10.79
N GLY A 181 12.97 12.73 -10.81
CA GLY A 181 13.23 14.15 -10.64
C GLY A 181 13.04 14.70 -9.21
N ASN A 182 12.63 13.86 -8.25
CA ASN A 182 12.37 14.30 -6.87
C ASN A 182 13.12 13.47 -5.81
N THR A 183 13.18 12.15 -5.96
CA THR A 183 13.90 11.30 -5.02
C THR A 183 15.40 11.31 -5.35
N LYS A 184 16.23 11.72 -4.38
CA LYS A 184 17.69 11.71 -4.53
C LYS A 184 18.26 10.31 -4.33
N VAL A 185 19.38 10.02 -5.00
CA VAL A 185 20.06 8.72 -4.88
C VAL A 185 20.52 8.46 -3.42
N ALA A 186 20.97 9.48 -2.71
CA ALA A 186 21.37 9.37 -1.32
C ALA A 186 20.19 8.97 -0.41
N GLU A 187 19.00 9.56 -0.63
CA GLU A 187 17.78 9.23 0.10
C GLU A 187 17.32 7.80 -0.18
N LEU A 188 17.46 7.34 -1.43
CA LEU A 188 17.13 5.97 -1.81
C LEU A 188 18.06 4.96 -1.12
N LYS A 189 19.37 5.24 -1.08
CA LYS A 189 20.36 4.40 -0.38
C LYS A 189 20.06 4.35 1.12
N GLU A 190 19.73 5.48 1.73
CA GLU A 190 19.40 5.52 3.15
C GLU A 190 18.10 4.77 3.45
N ALA A 191 17.07 4.92 2.61
CA ALA A 191 15.85 4.15 2.73
C ALA A 191 16.13 2.65 2.63
N GLN A 192 16.96 2.21 1.68
CA GLN A 192 17.37 0.81 1.55
C GLN A 192 18.10 0.30 2.82
N ARG A 193 18.95 1.14 3.42
CA ARG A 193 19.64 0.81 4.69
C ARG A 193 18.63 0.60 5.82
N LEU A 194 17.61 1.45 5.91
CA LEU A 194 16.56 1.37 6.93
C LEU A 194 15.65 0.15 6.80
N LEU A 195 15.54 -0.44 5.60
CA LEU A 195 14.80 -1.69 5.42
C LEU A 195 15.39 -2.85 6.25
N GLY A 196 16.68 -2.78 6.57
CA GLY A 196 17.37 -3.75 7.42
C GLY A 196 17.29 -5.17 6.84
N LYS A 197 16.61 -6.07 7.57
CA LYS A 197 16.43 -7.48 7.17
C LYS A 197 15.14 -7.72 6.38
N THR A 198 14.28 -6.72 6.22
CA THR A 198 13.02 -6.88 5.48
C THR A 198 13.32 -7.04 3.98
N HIS A 199 12.69 -8.00 3.34
CA HIS A 199 12.94 -8.31 1.94
C HIS A 199 12.48 -7.19 1.01
N LEU A 200 13.40 -6.60 0.26
CA LEU A 200 13.08 -5.66 -0.81
C LEU A 200 12.61 -6.45 -2.04
N LEU A 201 11.29 -6.42 -2.29
CA LEU A 201 10.70 -7.04 -3.48
C LEU A 201 11.16 -6.35 -4.76
N GLY A 202 11.26 -5.03 -4.73
CA GLY A 202 11.72 -4.22 -5.85
C GLY A 202 11.56 -2.72 -5.62
N THR A 203 11.97 -1.93 -6.62
CA THR A 203 11.81 -0.48 -6.62
C THR A 203 10.97 -0.05 -7.83
N VAL A 204 10.00 0.84 -7.62
CA VAL A 204 9.20 1.47 -8.68
C VAL A 204 9.69 2.89 -8.87
N LEU A 205 10.11 3.24 -10.08
CA LEU A 205 10.34 4.62 -10.47
C LEU A 205 9.00 5.23 -10.94
N ASN A 206 8.38 5.99 -10.06
CA ASN A 206 7.13 6.69 -10.31
C ASN A 206 7.39 8.08 -10.91
N LYS A 207 6.36 8.71 -11.49
CA LYS A 207 6.41 10.04 -12.10
C LYS A 207 7.47 10.18 -13.20
N ALA A 208 7.89 9.06 -13.81
CA ALA A 208 8.82 9.12 -14.93
C ALA A 208 8.18 9.86 -16.13
N PRO A 209 8.94 10.67 -16.88
CA PRO A 209 8.45 11.25 -18.12
C PRO A 209 7.97 10.17 -19.09
N SER A 210 6.96 10.49 -19.91
CA SER A 210 6.40 9.53 -20.89
C SER A 210 7.44 9.00 -21.90
N SER A 211 8.53 9.73 -22.13
CA SER A 211 9.65 9.30 -22.94
C SER A 211 10.45 8.11 -22.36
N LEU A 212 10.31 7.85 -21.06
CA LEU A 212 10.91 6.70 -20.36
C LEU A 212 9.91 5.55 -20.16
N SER A 213 8.65 5.74 -20.53
CA SER A 213 7.70 4.65 -20.60
C SER A 213 8.20 3.66 -21.64
N PRO A 214 8.13 2.33 -21.40
CA PRO A 214 8.37 1.35 -22.45
C PRO A 214 7.25 1.49 -23.50
N GLY A 215 7.34 2.54 -24.30
CA GLY A 215 6.49 2.76 -25.45
C GLY A 215 6.98 1.85 -26.57
N ASN A 216 6.03 1.12 -27.15
CA ASN A 216 6.21 0.37 -28.40
C ASN A 216 7.09 -0.89 -28.34
N TYR A 217 6.81 -1.80 -27.43
CA TYR A 217 7.04 -3.21 -27.73
C TYR A 217 5.73 -3.85 -28.20
N TYR A 218 5.30 -3.47 -29.41
CA TYR A 218 4.43 -4.33 -30.22
C TYR A 218 5.35 -5.29 -30.98
N TYR A 219 5.34 -6.53 -30.56
CA TYR A 219 5.65 -7.66 -31.42
C TYR A 219 4.35 -8.35 -31.80
#